data_7e4e6bfde15d35d23db054224c408bbf
#
_entry.id   7e4e6bfde15d35d23db054224c408bbf
#
_cell.length_a   1.000
_cell.length_b   1.000
_cell.length_c   1.000
_cell.angle_alpha   90.00
_cell.angle_beta   90.00
_cell.angle_gamma   90.00
#
_symmetry.space_group_name_H-M   'P 1'
#
loop_
_entity.id
_entity.type
_entity.pdbx_description
1 polymer ?
#
loop_
_entity_poly.entity_id
_entity_poly.type
_entity_poly.pdbx_seq_one_letter_code
_entity_poly.pdbx_strand_id
1 'polypeptide(L)'
;STLMRSSAASDVYKRQEFIITPGMARTLFICGGIMVAVLLGMLFWWTITEGGLTVRQLTLFFSTFVFLQFWNMFNAKGFETRHSVFTCLRGCREFFLILLAIAAGQVLIVEFGGEVFRTEPLAWREWAAVIGCTSLLAIGGEAVRALRRKR
;
A
#
# COMPACT_ATOMS: atom_id res chain seq x y z
N SER A 1 41.60 -27.66 -10.54
CA SER A 1 40.75 -27.32 -9.36
C SER A 1 40.45 -25.80 -9.21
N THR A 2 41.12 -24.94 -9.96
CA THR A 2 40.94 -23.46 -9.93
C THR A 2 39.73 -22.96 -10.74
N LEU A 3 39.31 -23.67 -11.78
CA LEU A 3 38.18 -23.30 -12.63
C LEU A 3 36.81 -23.47 -11.96
N MET A 4 36.65 -24.42 -11.05
CA MET A 4 35.39 -24.62 -10.31
C MET A 4 35.12 -23.56 -9.25
N ARG A 5 36.15 -22.91 -8.68
CA ARG A 5 36.00 -21.83 -7.70
C ARG A 5 35.53 -20.51 -8.35
N SER A 6 35.94 -20.27 -9.57
CA SER A 6 35.54 -19.07 -10.34
C SER A 6 34.06 -19.10 -10.71
N SER A 7 33.53 -20.27 -11.07
CA SER A 7 32.11 -20.45 -11.40
C SER A 7 31.19 -20.25 -10.19
N ALA A 8 31.54 -20.83 -9.03
CA ALA A 8 30.76 -20.67 -7.82
C ALA A 8 30.75 -19.21 -7.30
N ALA A 9 31.86 -18.49 -7.41
CA ALA A 9 31.94 -17.07 -7.04
C ALA A 9 31.11 -16.19 -7.97
N SER A 10 31.07 -16.49 -9.29
CA SER A 10 30.26 -15.75 -10.26
C SER A 10 28.76 -16.02 -10.07
N ASP A 11 28.38 -17.23 -9.64
CA ASP A 11 26.98 -17.58 -9.37
C ASP A 11 26.48 -16.97 -8.06
N VAL A 12 27.34 -16.81 -7.06
CA VAL A 12 27.01 -16.06 -5.83
C VAL A 12 26.87 -14.56 -6.13
N TYR A 13 27.71 -14.01 -7.01
CA TYR A 13 27.62 -12.61 -7.43
C TYR A 13 26.38 -12.31 -8.28
N LYS A 14 25.93 -13.24 -9.11
CA LYS A 14 24.68 -13.15 -9.87
C LYS A 14 23.42 -13.23 -9.01
N ARG A 15 23.48 -13.83 -7.83
CA ARG A 15 22.36 -13.84 -6.86
C ARG A 15 22.21 -12.55 -6.06
N GLN A 16 23.18 -11.65 -6.12
CA GLN A 16 23.09 -10.30 -5.58
C GLN A 16 22.57 -9.29 -6.60
N GLU A 17 22.01 -9.73 -7.72
CA GLU A 17 21.30 -8.83 -8.62
C GLU A 17 20.13 -8.20 -7.87
N PHE A 18 20.22 -6.90 -7.74
CA PHE A 18 19.30 -5.93 -7.17
C PHE A 18 17.89 -6.47 -6.96
N ILE A 19 17.52 -6.61 -5.69
CA ILE A 19 16.16 -6.96 -5.24
C ILE A 19 15.12 -5.98 -5.85
N ILE A 20 15.56 -4.79 -6.22
CA ILE A 20 14.72 -3.75 -6.84
C ILE A 20 15.20 -3.50 -8.27
N THR A 21 14.43 -3.95 -9.26
CA THR A 21 14.68 -3.56 -10.65
C THR A 21 14.34 -2.09 -10.87
N PRO A 22 14.99 -1.39 -11.85
CA PRO A 22 14.67 0.02 -12.16
C PRO A 22 13.18 0.27 -12.42
N GLY A 23 12.47 -0.70 -13.00
CA GLY A 23 11.03 -0.63 -13.21
C GLY A 23 10.23 -0.70 -11.91
N MET A 24 10.65 -1.53 -10.95
CA MET A 24 10.05 -1.58 -9.62
C MET A 24 10.29 -0.29 -8.85
N ALA A 25 11.53 0.22 -8.85
CA ALA A 25 11.87 1.49 -8.21
C ALA A 25 11.00 2.63 -8.74
N ARG A 26 10.89 2.77 -10.06
CA ARG A 26 10.04 3.80 -10.67
C ARG A 26 8.59 3.70 -10.22
N THR A 27 8.04 2.50 -10.14
CA THR A 27 6.66 2.30 -9.71
C THR A 27 6.47 2.62 -8.23
N LEU A 28 7.42 2.22 -7.38
CA LEU A 28 7.42 2.58 -5.96
C LEU A 28 7.43 4.10 -5.76
N PHE A 29 8.28 4.83 -6.49
CA PHE A 29 8.33 6.30 -6.41
C PHE A 29 7.05 6.96 -6.91
N ILE A 30 6.45 6.46 -7.98
CA ILE A 30 5.18 6.99 -8.51
C ILE A 30 4.04 6.73 -7.52
N CYS A 31 3.87 5.49 -7.06
CA CYS A 31 2.82 5.15 -6.09
C CYS A 31 3.01 5.90 -4.78
N GLY A 32 4.22 5.93 -4.23
CA GLY A 32 4.54 6.67 -3.02
C GLY A 32 4.29 8.17 -3.17
N GLY A 33 4.68 8.76 -4.30
CA GLY A 33 4.42 10.16 -4.61
C GLY A 33 2.94 10.50 -4.67
N ILE A 34 2.14 9.65 -5.30
CA ILE A 34 0.67 9.81 -5.34
C ILE A 34 0.09 9.75 -3.92
N MET A 35 0.52 8.78 -3.10
CA MET A 35 0.04 8.64 -1.73
C MET A 35 0.37 9.87 -0.89
N VAL A 36 1.61 10.36 -0.97
CA VAL A 36 2.04 11.58 -0.29
C VAL A 36 1.23 12.78 -0.77
N ALA A 37 1.00 12.92 -2.06
CA ALA A 37 0.21 14.02 -2.63
C ALA A 37 -1.24 14.00 -2.12
N VAL A 38 -1.87 12.82 -2.04
CA VAL A 38 -3.23 12.68 -1.49
C VAL A 38 -3.27 13.10 -0.02
N LEU A 39 -2.34 12.61 0.79
CA LEU A 39 -2.29 12.91 2.22
C LEU A 39 -1.99 14.38 2.50
N LEU A 40 -1.02 14.97 1.80
CA LEU A 40 -0.72 16.39 1.91
C LEU A 40 -1.90 17.25 1.41
N GLY A 41 -2.56 16.83 0.34
CA GLY A 41 -3.76 17.50 -0.16
C GLY A 41 -4.90 17.53 0.86
N MET A 42 -5.13 16.43 1.58
CA MET A 42 -6.11 16.37 2.68
C MET A 42 -5.74 17.33 3.82
N LEU A 43 -4.49 17.29 4.28
CA LEU A 43 -4.02 18.18 5.35
C LEU A 43 -4.13 19.64 4.94
N PHE A 44 -3.69 19.98 3.74
CA PHE A 44 -3.71 21.34 3.21
C PHE A 44 -5.15 21.86 3.08
N TRP A 45 -6.07 21.04 2.55
CA TRP A 45 -7.48 21.37 2.43
C TRP A 45 -8.10 21.71 3.78
N TRP A 46 -7.95 20.85 4.78
CA TRP A 46 -8.52 21.07 6.11
C TRP A 46 -7.88 22.25 6.85
N THR A 47 -6.58 22.45 6.71
CA THR A 47 -5.89 23.58 7.32
C THR A 47 -6.38 24.93 6.78
N ILE A 48 -6.64 25.00 5.46
CA ILE A 48 -7.13 26.23 4.83
C ILE A 48 -8.62 26.47 5.12
N THR A 49 -9.45 25.41 5.08
CA THR A 49 -10.90 25.56 5.20
C THR A 49 -11.35 25.72 6.65
N GLU A 50 -10.70 25.10 7.59
CA GLU A 50 -11.15 25.02 8.98
C GLU A 50 -10.17 25.62 9.99
N GLY A 51 -9.01 26.08 9.55
CA GLY A 51 -8.00 26.74 10.38
C GLY A 51 -7.28 25.84 11.37
N GLY A 52 -7.52 24.53 11.34
CA GLY A 52 -6.90 23.54 12.23
C GLY A 52 -7.43 22.14 11.99
N LEU A 53 -6.84 21.14 12.62
CA LEU A 53 -7.21 19.75 12.50
C LEU A 53 -7.98 19.28 13.74
N THR A 54 -9.21 18.82 13.51
CA THR A 54 -10.01 18.17 14.56
C THR A 54 -9.55 16.71 14.76
N VAL A 55 -9.89 16.12 15.91
CA VAL A 55 -9.60 14.70 16.18
C VAL A 55 -10.22 13.79 15.13
N ARG A 56 -11.43 14.11 14.67
CA ARG A 56 -12.10 13.38 13.60
C ARG A 56 -11.33 13.41 12.27
N GLN A 57 -10.81 14.57 11.89
CA GLN A 57 -10.00 14.71 10.67
C GLN A 57 -8.67 13.97 10.79
N LEU A 58 -8.05 14.00 11.97
CA LEU A 58 -6.85 13.18 12.25
C LEU A 58 -7.16 11.68 12.12
N THR A 59 -8.32 11.23 12.61
CA THR A 59 -8.77 9.84 12.47
C THR A 59 -8.99 9.46 11.00
N LEU A 60 -9.64 10.32 10.23
CA LEU A 60 -9.83 10.12 8.78
C LEU A 60 -8.49 10.09 8.03
N PHE A 61 -7.58 11.01 8.37
CA PHE A 61 -6.24 11.04 7.80
C PHE A 61 -5.46 9.77 8.08
N PHE A 62 -5.44 9.34 9.35
CA PHE A 62 -4.77 8.11 9.77
C PHE A 62 -5.36 6.88 9.08
N SER A 63 -6.70 6.78 9.03
CA SER A 63 -7.39 5.68 8.34
C SER A 63 -7.09 5.67 6.84
N THR A 64 -7.10 6.83 6.20
CA THR A 64 -6.73 6.96 4.78
C THR A 64 -5.29 6.51 4.54
N PHE A 65 -4.35 6.93 5.39
CA PHE A 65 -2.95 6.50 5.31
C PHE A 65 -2.82 4.97 5.38
N VAL A 66 -3.46 4.33 6.37
CA VAL A 66 -3.38 2.87 6.55
C VAL A 66 -4.00 2.13 5.37
N PHE A 67 -5.16 2.57 4.87
CA PHE A 67 -5.79 1.92 3.71
C PHE A 67 -5.05 2.18 2.40
N LEU A 68 -4.38 3.31 2.22
CA LEU A 68 -3.47 3.50 1.10
C LEU A 68 -2.33 2.48 1.12
N GLN A 69 -1.71 2.25 2.29
CA GLN A 69 -0.67 1.22 2.45
C GLN A 69 -1.25 -0.19 2.22
N PHE A 70 -2.44 -0.45 2.73
CA PHE A 70 -3.16 -1.71 2.50
C PHE A 70 -3.30 -2.02 1.01
N TRP A 71 -3.80 -1.07 0.22
CA TRP A 71 -3.94 -1.23 -1.22
C TRP A 71 -2.60 -1.27 -1.96
N ASN A 72 -1.60 -0.55 -1.46
CA ASN A 72 -0.25 -0.62 -2.02
C ASN A 72 0.38 -2.00 -1.87
N MET A 73 0.09 -2.74 -0.80
CA MET A 73 0.53 -4.13 -0.66
C MET A 73 -0.03 -5.03 -1.76
N PHE A 74 -1.29 -4.84 -2.18
CA PHE A 74 -1.85 -5.52 -3.33
C PHE A 74 -1.11 -5.18 -4.63
N ASN A 75 -0.81 -3.91 -4.83
CA ASN A 75 -0.06 -3.48 -6.01
C ASN A 75 1.35 -4.08 -6.04
N ALA A 76 2.05 -4.09 -4.90
CA ALA A 76 3.37 -4.69 -4.78
C ALA A 76 3.35 -6.19 -5.08
N LYS A 77 2.39 -6.93 -4.54
CA LYS A 77 2.23 -8.38 -4.81
C LYS A 77 1.92 -8.67 -6.27
N GLY A 78 1.09 -7.85 -6.91
CA GLY A 78 0.80 -7.99 -8.33
C GLY A 78 2.01 -7.73 -9.25
N PHE A 79 2.98 -6.94 -8.80
CA PHE A 79 4.25 -6.73 -9.51
C PHE A 79 5.17 -7.96 -9.48
N GLU A 80 5.24 -8.61 -8.33
CA GLU A 80 6.09 -9.79 -8.12
C GLU A 80 5.68 -10.96 -9.01
N THR A 81 4.37 -11.15 -9.19
CA THR A 81 3.83 -12.36 -9.83
C THR A 81 3.58 -12.25 -11.34
N ARG A 82 3.66 -11.05 -11.91
CA ARG A 82 3.25 -10.74 -13.31
C ARG A 82 1.82 -11.21 -13.67
N HIS A 83 1.08 -11.73 -12.71
CA HIS A 83 -0.31 -12.15 -12.84
C HIS A 83 -1.24 -11.20 -12.10
N SER A 84 -2.54 -11.27 -12.38
CA SER A 84 -3.51 -10.51 -11.59
C SER A 84 -3.42 -10.95 -10.12
N VAL A 85 -3.43 -9.97 -9.22
CA VAL A 85 -3.37 -10.22 -7.76
C VAL A 85 -4.44 -11.22 -7.34
N PHE A 86 -5.63 -11.12 -7.95
CA PHE A 86 -6.76 -11.99 -7.66
C PHE A 86 -6.54 -13.48 -8.00
N THR A 87 -5.71 -13.80 -9.00
CA THR A 87 -5.34 -15.18 -9.32
C THR A 87 -4.27 -15.76 -8.40
N CYS A 88 -3.38 -14.91 -7.88
CA CYS A 88 -2.32 -15.32 -6.96
C CYS A 88 -2.82 -15.47 -5.51
N LEU A 89 -3.94 -14.84 -5.16
CA LEU A 89 -4.52 -14.86 -3.83
C LEU A 89 -4.89 -16.25 -3.32
N ARG A 90 -5.22 -17.18 -4.22
CA ARG A 90 -5.63 -18.54 -3.87
C ARG A 90 -4.52 -19.39 -3.23
N GLY A 91 -3.23 -18.99 -3.40
CA GLY A 91 -2.07 -19.69 -2.84
C GLY A 91 -1.37 -18.99 -1.67
N CYS A 92 -1.75 -17.74 -1.33
CA CYS A 92 -1.04 -16.92 -0.36
C CYS A 92 -1.88 -16.66 0.91
N ARG A 93 -2.18 -17.72 1.66
CA ARG A 93 -2.95 -17.64 2.91
C ARG A 93 -2.34 -16.66 3.92
N GLU A 94 -1.02 -16.64 4.02
CA GLU A 94 -0.28 -15.75 4.94
C GLU A 94 -0.48 -14.28 4.58
N PHE A 95 -0.48 -13.93 3.30
CA PHE A 95 -0.73 -12.57 2.84
C PHE A 95 -2.12 -12.08 3.24
N PHE A 96 -3.14 -12.92 3.13
CA PHE A 96 -4.50 -12.60 3.58
C PHE A 96 -4.61 -12.42 5.08
N LEU A 97 -3.92 -13.26 5.86
CA LEU A 97 -3.91 -13.13 7.31
C LEU A 97 -3.30 -11.79 7.75
N ILE A 98 -2.21 -11.36 7.10
CA ILE A 98 -1.60 -10.06 7.38
C ILE A 98 -2.55 -8.92 7.02
N LEU A 99 -3.19 -8.96 5.85
CA LEU A 99 -4.15 -7.95 5.43
C LEU A 99 -5.35 -7.88 6.37
N LEU A 100 -5.88 -9.03 6.77
CA LEU A 100 -6.98 -9.10 7.73
C LEU A 100 -6.57 -8.54 9.09
N ALA A 101 -5.36 -8.86 9.56
CA ALA A 101 -4.81 -8.33 10.81
C ALA A 101 -4.67 -6.81 10.76
N ILE A 102 -4.18 -6.24 9.64
CA ILE A 102 -4.08 -4.78 9.46
C ILE A 102 -5.47 -4.13 9.47
N ALA A 103 -6.42 -4.67 8.72
CA ALA A 103 -7.77 -4.13 8.65
C ALA A 103 -8.50 -4.22 10.01
N ALA A 104 -8.42 -5.37 10.69
CA ALA A 104 -8.99 -5.55 12.01
C ALA A 104 -8.33 -4.65 13.05
N GLY A 105 -7.00 -4.55 13.04
CA GLY A 105 -6.24 -3.65 13.92
C GLY A 105 -6.63 -2.19 13.71
N GLN A 106 -6.82 -1.76 12.46
CA GLN A 106 -7.26 -0.40 12.14
C GLN A 106 -8.65 -0.09 12.70
N VAL A 107 -9.61 -1.00 12.51
CA VAL A 107 -10.96 -0.85 13.07
C VAL A 107 -10.91 -0.80 14.59
N LEU A 108 -10.16 -1.70 15.23
CA LEU A 108 -10.01 -1.71 16.68
C LEU A 108 -9.40 -0.41 17.22
N ILE A 109 -8.36 0.11 16.58
CA ILE A 109 -7.72 1.37 16.99
C ILE A 109 -8.68 2.55 16.84
N VAL A 110 -9.42 2.62 15.75
CA VAL A 110 -10.34 3.73 15.49
C VAL A 110 -11.55 3.70 16.41
N GLU A 111 -12.15 2.51 16.60
CA GLU A 111 -13.38 2.38 17.40
C GLU A 111 -13.14 2.37 18.92
N PHE A 112 -12.01 1.82 19.35
CA PHE A 112 -11.71 1.62 20.77
C PHE A 112 -10.48 2.39 21.28
N GLY A 113 -9.71 3.00 20.38
CA GLY A 113 -8.45 3.67 20.71
C GLY A 113 -8.62 4.97 21.49
N GLY A 114 -9.70 5.72 21.25
CA GLY A 114 -10.10 6.91 21.98
C GLY A 114 -8.95 7.87 22.28
N GLU A 115 -8.78 8.21 23.55
CA GLU A 115 -7.76 9.17 24.01
C GLU A 115 -6.33 8.68 23.79
N VAL A 116 -6.08 7.37 23.85
CA VAL A 116 -4.73 6.78 23.70
C VAL A 116 -4.16 7.06 22.33
N PHE A 117 -4.96 6.87 21.30
CA PHE A 117 -4.55 7.07 19.89
C PHE A 117 -5.07 8.39 19.30
N ARG A 118 -5.76 9.19 20.09
CA ARG A 118 -6.45 10.40 19.63
C ARG A 118 -7.32 10.12 18.41
N THR A 119 -8.17 9.10 18.53
CA THR A 119 -9.12 8.69 17.49
C THR A 119 -10.54 8.84 17.97
N GLU A 120 -11.45 9.10 17.05
CA GLU A 120 -12.89 9.08 17.25
C GLU A 120 -13.53 7.99 16.38
N PRO A 121 -14.56 7.27 16.88
CA PRO A 121 -15.29 6.29 16.09
C PRO A 121 -15.82 6.91 14.80
N LEU A 122 -15.59 6.24 13.68
CA LEU A 122 -16.04 6.70 12.37
C LEU A 122 -17.42 6.11 12.02
N ALA A 123 -18.28 6.93 11.40
CA ALA A 123 -19.52 6.44 10.85
C ALA A 123 -19.27 5.48 9.67
N TRP A 124 -20.19 4.53 9.44
CA TRP A 124 -20.08 3.56 8.35
C TRP A 124 -19.89 4.21 6.96
N ARG A 125 -20.45 5.41 6.77
CA ARG A 125 -20.27 6.20 5.54
C ARG A 125 -18.85 6.69 5.34
N GLU A 126 -18.18 7.06 6.43
CA GLU A 126 -16.79 7.51 6.42
C GLU A 126 -15.85 6.34 6.14
N TRP A 127 -16.12 5.18 6.76
CA TRP A 127 -15.42 3.94 6.42
C TRP A 127 -15.57 3.59 4.94
N ALA A 128 -16.79 3.65 4.42
CA ALA A 128 -17.06 3.39 3.01
C ALA A 128 -16.33 4.39 2.08
N ALA A 129 -16.30 5.67 2.44
CA ALA A 129 -15.59 6.70 1.70
C ALA A 129 -14.07 6.46 1.71
N VAL A 130 -13.47 6.19 2.88
CA VAL A 130 -12.04 5.93 3.01
C VAL A 130 -11.64 4.69 2.20
N ILE A 131 -12.37 3.57 2.37
CA ILE A 131 -12.08 2.32 1.65
C ILE A 131 -12.30 2.50 0.14
N GLY A 132 -13.39 3.14 -0.27
CA GLY A 132 -13.73 3.37 -1.67
C GLY A 132 -12.71 4.28 -2.37
N CYS A 133 -12.41 5.45 -1.79
CA CYS A 133 -11.44 6.38 -2.38
C CYS A 133 -10.03 5.78 -2.45
N THR A 134 -9.59 5.11 -1.40
CA THR A 134 -8.26 4.51 -1.37
C THR A 134 -8.13 3.30 -2.31
N SER A 135 -9.22 2.54 -2.55
CA SER A 135 -9.22 1.41 -3.49
C SER A 135 -8.95 1.81 -4.94
N LEU A 136 -9.18 3.09 -5.30
CA LEU A 136 -8.83 3.62 -6.62
C LEU A 136 -7.34 3.47 -6.92
N LEU A 137 -6.48 3.49 -5.90
CA LEU A 137 -5.05 3.23 -6.06
C LEU A 137 -4.78 1.79 -6.54
N ALA A 138 -5.50 0.81 -6.01
CA ALA A 138 -5.38 -0.59 -6.45
C ALA A 138 -5.91 -0.77 -7.87
N ILE A 139 -7.05 -0.18 -8.18
CA ILE A 139 -7.66 -0.21 -9.51
C ILE A 139 -6.74 0.45 -10.55
N GLY A 140 -6.15 1.59 -10.22
CA GLY A 140 -5.17 2.27 -11.07
C GLY A 140 -3.94 1.40 -11.33
N GLY A 141 -3.43 0.72 -10.32
CA GLY A 141 -2.32 -0.23 -10.45
C GLY A 141 -2.65 -1.41 -11.37
N GLU A 142 -3.85 -1.99 -11.25
CA GLU A 142 -4.32 -3.07 -12.14
C GLU A 142 -4.50 -2.58 -13.57
N ALA A 143 -5.06 -1.40 -13.78
CA ALA A 143 -5.25 -0.81 -15.10
C ALA A 143 -3.89 -0.61 -15.83
N VAL A 144 -2.89 -0.08 -15.12
CA VAL A 144 -1.53 0.08 -15.67
C VAL A 144 -0.91 -1.27 -16.03
N ARG A 145 -1.09 -2.30 -15.20
CA ARG A 145 -0.61 -3.66 -15.49
C ARG A 145 -1.31 -4.26 -16.72
N ALA A 146 -2.63 -4.10 -16.80
CA ALA A 146 -3.41 -4.59 -17.93
C ALA A 146 -2.99 -3.96 -19.27
N LEU A 147 -2.70 -2.65 -19.27
CA LEU A 147 -2.22 -1.92 -20.44
C LEU A 147 -0.80 -2.40 -20.87
N ARG A 148 0.09 -2.67 -19.91
CA ARG A 148 1.44 -3.17 -20.19
C ARG A 148 1.44 -4.62 -20.72
N ARG A 149 0.42 -5.39 -20.41
CA ARG A 149 0.26 -6.78 -20.89
C ARG A 149 -0.16 -6.87 -22.34
N LYS A 150 -0.80 -5.80 -22.86
CA LYS A 150 -1.27 -5.71 -24.26
C LYS A 150 -0.20 -5.17 -25.24
N ARG A 151 0.94 -4.72 -24.74
CA ARG A 151 2.13 -4.31 -25.52
C ARG A 151 3.21 -5.38 -25.43
#